data_7a418cf84f8b834d02363717a2332000
#
_entry.id   7a418cf84f8b834d02363717a2332000
#
_cell.length_a   1.000
_cell.length_b   1.000
_cell.length_c   1.000
_cell.angle_alpha   90.00
_cell.angle_beta   90.00
_cell.angle_gamma   90.00
#
_symmetry.space_group_name_H-M   'P 1'
#
loop_
_entity.id
_entity.type
_entity.pdbx_description
1 polymer ?
#
loop_
_entity_poly.entity_id
_entity_poly.type
_entity_poly.pdbx_seq_one_letter_code
_entity_poly.pdbx_strand_id
1 'polypeptide(L)'
;MGEYTSSTIAPFQHENYGDNLFRCERYFTRIGAAQYGYYSNGAIVSATAAYGYIQNPVSKRAAPSWSHSGASGFQIFTKAAAAFDVTVLNFSYVYNTGAAAVITVASGLTDGCAYALHDKGTVTTYLYIDAEL
;
A
#
# COMPACT_ATOMS: atom_id res chain seq x y z
N MET A 1 -11.82 40.92 -21.88
CA MET A 1 -10.69 40.33 -21.21
C MET A 1 -10.02 41.37 -20.34
N GLY A 2 -9.97 41.18 -19.03
CA GLY A 2 -9.29 42.13 -18.13
C GLY A 2 -7.76 41.88 -18.21
N GLU A 3 -7.01 42.98 -18.39
CA GLU A 3 -5.54 42.89 -18.31
C GLU A 3 -5.14 42.67 -16.84
N TYR A 4 -4.31 41.67 -16.61
CA TYR A 4 -3.65 41.49 -15.32
C TYR A 4 -2.52 42.51 -15.19
N THR A 5 -2.66 43.42 -14.25
CA THR A 5 -1.60 44.37 -13.90
C THR A 5 -0.87 43.89 -12.63
N SER A 6 0.32 44.40 -12.37
CA SER A 6 1.08 44.05 -11.15
C SER A 6 0.33 44.30 -9.85
N SER A 7 -0.72 45.13 -9.88
CA SER A 7 -1.61 45.40 -8.73
C SER A 7 -2.81 44.48 -8.61
N THR A 8 -3.11 43.68 -9.67
CA THR A 8 -4.26 42.76 -9.69
C THR A 8 -3.81 41.29 -9.64
N ILE A 9 -2.52 41.01 -9.77
CA ILE A 9 -1.95 39.67 -9.58
C ILE A 9 -1.81 39.44 -8.07
N ALA A 10 -2.50 38.42 -7.54
CA ALA A 10 -2.27 38.02 -6.16
C ALA A 10 -0.80 37.66 -5.95
N PRO A 11 -0.18 38.10 -4.84
CA PRO A 11 1.21 37.77 -4.58
C PRO A 11 1.39 36.25 -4.58
N PHE A 12 2.44 35.77 -5.24
CA PHE A 12 2.78 34.36 -5.26
C PHE A 12 2.98 33.87 -3.82
N GLN A 13 2.10 33.02 -3.36
CA GLN A 13 2.24 32.39 -2.04
C GLN A 13 3.03 31.09 -2.21
N HIS A 14 4.20 31.05 -1.60
CA HIS A 14 4.95 29.83 -1.46
C HIS A 14 4.19 28.89 -0.53
N GLU A 15 3.57 27.86 -1.09
CA GLU A 15 3.03 26.77 -0.28
C GLU A 15 4.20 26.00 0.34
N ASN A 16 4.01 25.55 1.59
CA ASN A 16 4.98 24.69 2.25
C ASN A 16 5.06 23.35 1.51
N TYR A 17 6.26 22.87 1.24
CA TYR A 17 6.50 21.59 0.57
C TYR A 17 5.74 20.42 1.24
N GLY A 18 5.70 20.40 2.59
CA GLY A 18 4.98 19.38 3.35
C GLY A 18 3.47 19.39 3.08
N ASP A 19 2.85 20.57 3.00
CA ASP A 19 1.42 20.69 2.73
C ASP A 19 1.09 20.24 1.30
N ASN A 20 1.94 20.58 0.34
CA ASN A 20 1.78 20.14 -1.04
C ASN A 20 1.95 18.62 -1.17
N LEU A 21 2.96 18.05 -0.54
CA LEU A 21 3.18 16.61 -0.53
C LEU A 21 1.97 15.89 0.08
N PHE A 22 1.49 16.36 1.23
CA PHE A 22 0.32 15.78 1.90
C PHE A 22 -0.95 15.84 1.03
N ARG A 23 -1.15 16.93 0.28
CA ARG A 23 -2.25 17.03 -0.70
C ARG A 23 -2.09 16.02 -1.82
N CYS A 24 -0.89 15.88 -2.39
CA CYS A 24 -0.61 14.90 -3.46
C CYS A 24 -0.84 13.47 -2.98
N GLU A 25 -0.42 13.13 -1.76
CA GLU A 25 -0.60 11.80 -1.18
C GLU A 25 -2.07 11.43 -0.96
N ARG A 26 -2.99 12.38 -0.89
CA ARG A 26 -4.44 12.11 -0.85
C ARG A 26 -4.99 11.54 -2.15
N TYR A 27 -4.29 11.75 -3.26
CA TYR A 27 -4.67 11.22 -4.58
C TYR A 27 -3.91 9.95 -4.90
N PHE A 28 -2.60 9.99 -4.78
CA PHE A 28 -1.74 8.87 -5.12
C PHE A 28 -0.69 8.64 -4.03
N THR A 29 -0.46 7.38 -3.68
CA THR A 29 0.65 6.97 -2.81
C THR A 29 1.25 5.68 -3.34
N ARG A 30 2.57 5.65 -3.37
CA ARG A 30 3.34 4.44 -3.60
C ARG A 30 4.01 4.03 -2.29
N ILE A 31 3.64 2.87 -1.77
CA ILE A 31 4.32 2.25 -0.64
C ILE A 31 5.35 1.30 -1.22
N GLY A 32 6.63 1.56 -0.96
CA GLY A 32 7.74 0.67 -1.29
C GLY A 32 8.46 0.27 -0.03
N ALA A 33 8.87 -0.97 0.07
CA ALA A 33 9.75 -1.42 1.12
C ALA A 33 11.20 -1.48 0.63
N ALA A 34 12.16 -1.25 1.54
CA ALA A 34 13.52 -1.68 1.33
C ALA A 34 13.54 -3.22 1.32
N GLN A 35 14.63 -3.78 0.84
CA GLN A 35 14.85 -5.24 0.84
C GLN A 35 14.43 -5.86 2.18
N TYR A 36 13.54 -6.86 2.14
CA TYR A 36 12.91 -7.50 3.31
C TYR A 36 12.04 -6.55 4.17
N GLY A 37 11.64 -5.40 3.63
CA GLY A 37 10.75 -4.49 4.33
C GLY A 37 9.32 -5.03 4.46
N TYR A 38 8.65 -4.68 5.55
CA TYR A 38 7.32 -5.17 5.88
C TYR A 38 6.22 -4.24 5.37
N TYR A 39 5.12 -4.83 4.89
CA TYR A 39 3.93 -4.12 4.40
C TYR A 39 2.74 -4.23 5.34
N SER A 40 2.50 -5.44 5.86
CA SER A 40 1.38 -5.69 6.78
C SER A 40 1.66 -6.90 7.67
N ASN A 41 0.82 -7.05 8.65
CA ASN A 41 0.68 -8.25 9.46
C ASN A 41 -0.79 -8.67 9.50
N GLY A 42 -1.04 -9.90 9.91
CA GLY A 42 -2.40 -10.41 9.97
C GLY A 42 -2.45 -11.85 10.47
N ALA A 43 -3.54 -12.53 10.11
CA ALA A 43 -3.80 -13.91 10.50
C ALA A 43 -3.91 -14.84 9.29
N ILE A 44 -3.43 -16.05 9.47
CA ILE A 44 -3.58 -17.15 8.54
C ILE A 44 -4.94 -17.80 8.83
N VAL A 45 -5.73 -18.00 7.79
CA VAL A 45 -7.11 -18.52 7.90
C VAL A 45 -7.27 -19.90 7.23
N SER A 46 -6.24 -20.36 6.53
CA SER A 46 -6.19 -21.71 5.97
C SER A 46 -4.76 -22.08 5.57
N ALA A 47 -4.56 -23.30 5.13
CA ALA A 47 -3.26 -23.77 4.64
C ALA A 47 -2.71 -22.97 3.43
N THR A 48 -3.54 -22.19 2.76
CA THR A 48 -3.19 -21.46 1.53
C THR A 48 -3.56 -19.97 1.57
N ALA A 49 -4.31 -19.50 2.59
CA ALA A 49 -4.83 -18.14 2.62
C ALA A 49 -4.52 -17.42 3.93
N ALA A 50 -4.24 -16.13 3.79
CA ALA A 50 -4.02 -15.23 4.91
C ALA A 50 -4.67 -13.85 4.64
N TYR A 51 -5.12 -13.19 5.70
CA TYR A 51 -5.75 -11.87 5.65
C TYR A 51 -5.04 -10.90 6.57
N GLY A 52 -4.78 -9.70 6.06
CA GLY A 52 -4.21 -8.61 6.84
C GLY A 52 -4.79 -7.28 6.43
N TYR A 53 -4.47 -6.25 7.17
CA TYR A 53 -4.89 -4.89 6.86
C TYR A 53 -3.67 -4.02 6.55
N ILE A 54 -3.75 -3.24 5.48
CA ILE A 54 -2.75 -2.25 5.10
C ILE A 54 -3.37 -0.87 5.24
N GLN A 55 -2.79 -0.06 6.11
CA GLN A 55 -3.27 1.29 6.35
C GLN A 55 -2.66 2.26 5.35
N ASN A 56 -3.46 3.21 4.84
CA ASN A 56 -2.95 4.32 4.07
C ASN A 56 -2.17 5.27 4.97
N PRO A 57 -0.98 5.72 4.57
CA PRO A 57 -0.21 6.73 5.33
C PRO A 57 -0.99 8.03 5.50
N VAL A 58 -1.76 8.39 4.48
CA VAL A 58 -2.64 9.56 4.47
C VAL A 58 -4.03 9.12 4.01
N SER A 59 -5.07 9.59 4.70
CA SER A 59 -6.45 9.33 4.31
C SER A 59 -6.71 9.84 2.90
N LYS A 60 -7.21 8.98 2.02
CA LYS A 60 -7.48 9.29 0.63
C LYS A 60 -8.74 10.14 0.48
N ARG A 61 -8.83 10.86 -0.64
CA ARG A 61 -9.99 11.68 -0.99
C ARG A 61 -11.25 10.82 -1.22
N ALA A 62 -11.07 9.68 -1.84
CA ALA A 62 -12.13 8.71 -2.13
C ALA A 62 -11.59 7.29 -1.85
N ALA A 63 -12.45 6.27 -1.95
CA ALA A 63 -11.99 4.89 -1.90
C ALA A 63 -11.04 4.63 -3.09
N PRO A 64 -9.76 4.33 -2.83
CA PRO A 64 -8.76 4.21 -3.89
C PRO A 64 -8.83 2.85 -4.61
N SER A 65 -8.26 2.78 -5.78
CA SER A 65 -7.84 1.51 -6.37
C SER A 65 -6.48 1.09 -5.80
N TRP A 66 -6.32 -0.21 -5.56
CA TRP A 66 -5.08 -0.80 -5.07
C TRP A 66 -4.51 -1.74 -6.11
N SER A 67 -3.21 -1.61 -6.35
CA SER A 67 -2.46 -2.53 -7.21
C SER A 67 -1.06 -2.77 -6.66
N HIS A 68 -0.32 -3.68 -7.24
CA HIS A 68 1.03 -4.04 -6.82
C HIS A 68 1.94 -4.31 -8.01
N SER A 69 3.26 -4.25 -7.80
CA SER A 69 4.28 -4.47 -8.83
C SER A 69 4.40 -5.92 -9.33
N GLY A 70 3.79 -6.87 -8.61
CA GLY A 70 3.80 -8.30 -8.93
C GLY A 70 3.76 -9.14 -7.66
N ALA A 71 2.85 -10.12 -7.58
CA ALA A 71 2.66 -10.94 -6.37
C ALA A 71 3.92 -11.74 -6.00
N SER A 72 4.66 -12.22 -7.00
CA SER A 72 5.87 -13.04 -6.81
C SER A 72 7.04 -12.34 -6.10
N GLY A 73 6.99 -11.02 -5.97
CA GLY A 73 7.96 -10.24 -5.21
C GLY A 73 7.69 -10.22 -3.70
N PHE A 74 6.54 -10.71 -3.27
CA PHE A 74 6.14 -10.72 -1.86
C PHE A 74 6.25 -12.11 -1.25
N GLN A 75 6.52 -12.14 0.04
CA GLN A 75 6.52 -13.36 0.86
C GLN A 75 5.73 -13.15 2.15
N ILE A 76 5.17 -14.24 2.66
CA ILE A 76 4.65 -14.32 4.03
C ILE A 76 5.76 -14.92 4.91
N PHE A 77 6.06 -14.23 6.00
CA PHE A 77 6.92 -14.73 7.06
C PHE A 77 6.09 -15.14 8.27
N THR A 78 6.31 -16.33 8.79
CA THR A 78 5.55 -16.89 9.91
C THR A 78 6.42 -17.06 11.16
N LYS A 79 5.79 -17.28 12.30
CA LYS A 79 6.47 -17.52 13.59
C LYS A 79 7.51 -18.64 13.53
N ALA A 80 7.34 -19.63 12.66
CA ALA A 80 8.28 -20.73 12.50
C ALA A 80 9.53 -20.36 11.70
N ALA A 81 9.77 -19.08 11.45
CA ALA A 81 10.84 -18.56 10.58
C ALA A 81 10.79 -19.15 9.14
N ALA A 82 9.62 -19.59 8.71
CA ALA A 82 9.37 -20.07 7.37
C ALA A 82 8.84 -18.93 6.50
N ALA A 83 9.39 -18.79 5.31
CA ALA A 83 8.95 -17.84 4.30
C ALA A 83 8.18 -18.58 3.20
N PHE A 84 7.01 -18.07 2.83
CA PHE A 84 6.16 -18.65 1.79
C PHE A 84 5.95 -17.61 0.68
N ASP A 85 6.21 -18.02 -0.54
CA ASP A 85 6.03 -17.15 -1.72
C ASP A 85 4.55 -16.88 -1.95
N VAL A 86 4.22 -15.60 -2.12
CA VAL A 86 2.87 -15.17 -2.46
C VAL A 86 2.59 -15.47 -3.93
N THR A 87 1.54 -16.20 -4.19
CA THR A 87 1.07 -16.51 -5.54
C THR A 87 0.03 -15.52 -6.04
N VAL A 88 -0.84 -15.06 -5.14
CA VAL A 88 -1.86 -14.05 -5.42
C VAL A 88 -1.93 -13.06 -4.26
N LEU A 89 -1.95 -11.78 -4.61
CA LEU A 89 -2.19 -10.67 -3.68
C LEU A 89 -3.35 -9.85 -4.23
N ASN A 90 -4.46 -9.84 -3.52
CA ASN A 90 -5.63 -9.04 -3.86
C ASN A 90 -5.96 -8.08 -2.72
N PHE A 91 -6.75 -7.05 -3.04
CA PHE A 91 -7.23 -6.09 -2.06
C PHE A 91 -8.75 -6.11 -2.03
N SER A 92 -9.32 -6.17 -0.83
CA SER A 92 -10.76 -6.11 -0.59
C SER A 92 -11.06 -5.14 0.55
N TYR A 93 -12.34 -4.85 0.77
CA TYR A 93 -12.75 -3.88 1.80
C TYR A 93 -11.95 -2.60 1.74
N VAL A 94 -11.91 -2.02 0.53
CA VAL A 94 -11.12 -0.82 0.24
C VAL A 94 -11.84 0.42 0.75
N TYR A 95 -11.15 1.16 1.62
CA TYR A 95 -11.62 2.42 2.18
C TYR A 95 -10.56 3.51 1.97
N ASN A 96 -10.95 4.75 2.18
CA ASN A 96 -10.02 5.89 2.15
C ASN A 96 -8.88 5.80 3.16
N THR A 97 -9.03 4.98 4.21
CA THR A 97 -8.02 4.77 5.28
C THR A 97 -7.15 3.54 5.09
N GLY A 98 -7.51 2.61 4.18
CA GLY A 98 -6.75 1.39 3.94
C GLY A 98 -7.55 0.32 3.22
N ALA A 99 -6.97 -0.87 3.12
CA ALA A 99 -7.60 -2.03 2.51
C ALA A 99 -7.21 -3.34 3.22
N ALA A 100 -8.07 -4.35 3.12
CA ALA A 100 -7.69 -5.70 3.50
C ALA A 100 -6.86 -6.35 2.39
N ALA A 101 -5.68 -6.83 2.74
CA ALA A 101 -4.86 -7.67 1.86
C ALA A 101 -5.34 -9.12 1.96
N VAL A 102 -5.71 -9.70 0.84
CA VAL A 102 -6.08 -11.12 0.68
C VAL A 102 -4.94 -11.81 -0.02
N ILE A 103 -4.25 -12.67 0.71
CA ILE A 103 -2.99 -13.26 0.28
C ILE A 103 -3.18 -14.74 0.08
N THR A 104 -2.72 -15.27 -1.05
CA THR A 104 -2.71 -16.70 -1.35
C THR A 104 -1.28 -17.17 -1.56
N VAL A 105 -0.97 -18.34 -1.00
CA VAL A 105 0.28 -19.08 -1.24
C VAL A 105 -0.05 -20.47 -1.75
N ALA A 106 0.95 -21.21 -2.24
CA ALA A 106 0.74 -22.55 -2.78
C ALA A 106 0.22 -23.53 -1.72
N SER A 107 0.86 -23.57 -0.54
CA SER A 107 0.49 -24.42 0.60
C SER A 107 1.43 -24.19 1.78
N GLY A 108 1.18 -24.85 2.91
CA GLY A 108 2.10 -24.94 4.04
C GLY A 108 1.84 -23.95 5.16
N LEU A 109 0.85 -23.08 5.05
CA LEU A 109 0.47 -22.20 6.14
C LEU A 109 -0.26 -22.98 7.25
N THR A 110 -0.10 -22.52 8.49
CA THR A 110 -0.81 -23.07 9.65
C THR A 110 -1.92 -22.13 10.07
N ASP A 111 -3.16 -22.60 10.03
CA ASP A 111 -4.35 -21.85 10.43
C ASP A 111 -4.24 -21.34 11.87
N GLY A 112 -4.76 -20.13 12.10
CA GLY A 112 -4.71 -19.45 13.40
C GLY A 112 -3.37 -18.82 13.76
N CYS A 113 -2.33 -18.97 12.94
CA CYS A 113 -1.04 -18.33 13.16
C CYS A 113 -1.01 -16.90 12.64
N ALA A 114 -0.22 -16.05 13.29
CA ALA A 114 0.10 -14.72 12.78
C ALA A 114 1.15 -14.81 11.66
N TYR A 115 1.11 -13.83 10.76
CA TYR A 115 2.11 -13.66 9.70
C TYR A 115 2.52 -12.19 9.56
N ALA A 116 3.62 -11.98 8.85
CA ALA A 116 4.00 -10.69 8.32
C ALA A 116 4.19 -10.80 6.79
N LEU A 117 3.63 -9.85 6.04
CA LEU A 117 3.86 -9.69 4.60
C LEU A 117 5.08 -8.81 4.39
N HIS A 118 6.06 -9.29 3.67
CA HIS A 118 7.29 -8.55 3.40
C HIS A 118 7.74 -8.70 1.94
N ASP A 119 8.70 -7.86 1.56
CA ASP A 119 9.43 -7.96 0.30
C ASP A 119 10.35 -9.19 0.30
N LYS A 120 10.36 -9.93 -0.81
CA LYS A 120 11.21 -11.13 -0.98
C LYS A 120 12.71 -10.81 -1.05
N GLY A 121 13.07 -9.55 -1.27
CA GLY A 121 14.44 -9.10 -1.35
C GLY A 121 15.15 -9.36 -2.67
N THR A 122 14.50 -9.98 -3.63
CA THR A 122 15.05 -10.25 -4.98
C THR A 122 14.73 -9.15 -5.98
N VAL A 123 13.62 -8.48 -5.80
CA VAL A 123 13.17 -7.34 -6.60
C VAL A 123 12.48 -6.34 -5.68
N THR A 124 12.65 -5.06 -5.94
CA THR A 124 11.92 -4.05 -5.17
C THR A 124 10.43 -4.12 -5.48
N THR A 125 9.62 -4.32 -4.46
CA THR A 125 8.17 -4.39 -4.57
C THR A 125 7.51 -3.07 -4.17
N TYR A 126 6.35 -2.82 -4.75
CA TYR A 126 5.56 -1.62 -4.49
C TYR A 126 4.08 -1.96 -4.41
N LEU A 127 3.38 -1.22 -3.55
CA LEU A 127 1.93 -1.10 -3.56
C LEU A 127 1.58 0.30 -4.10
N TYR A 128 0.64 0.35 -5.01
CA TYR A 128 0.13 1.59 -5.59
C TYR A 128 -1.29 1.81 -5.11
N ILE A 129 -1.55 3.01 -4.61
CA ILE A 129 -2.82 3.41 -4.02
C ILE A 129 -3.26 4.67 -4.76
N ASP A 130 -4.22 4.52 -5.65
CA ASP A 130 -4.67 5.57 -6.56
C ASP A 130 -6.13 5.93 -6.24
N ALA A 131 -6.36 7.17 -5.88
CA ALA A 131 -7.66 7.76 -5.60
C ALA A 131 -8.03 8.88 -6.59
N GLU A 132 -7.38 8.91 -7.75
CA GLU A 132 -7.81 9.76 -8.86
C GLU A 132 -9.14 9.24 -9.43
N LEU A 133 -10.00 10.16 -9.81
CA LEU A 133 -11.33 9.89 -10.39
C LEU A 133 -11.24 9.90 -11.91
#